data_4ce3c232d785c1e85e8534d4464fa417
#
_entry.id   4ce3c232d785c1e85e8534d4464fa417
#
_cell.length_a   1.000
_cell.length_b   1.000
_cell.length_c   1.000
_cell.angle_alpha   90.00
_cell.angle_beta   90.00
_cell.angle_gamma   90.00
#
_symmetry.space_group_name_H-M   'P 1'
#
loop_
_entity.id
_entity.type
_entity.pdbx_description
1 polymer ?
#
loop_
_entity_poly.entity_id
_entity_poly.type
_entity_poly.pdbx_seq_one_letter_code
_entity_poly.pdbx_strand_id
1 'polypeptide(L)'
;NYTLNFGPQHPAAHGVLRLILELDGEVIERADPHIGLLHRGTEKLAESKPYNQSIGYMDRLDYVSMMCNEHAYVMAIEKMLGLEVPERAKYIRVMFDEITRILNHLLWLGTHALDVGAMSVFLYAFREREKLIDCYEAVSGSRMHATYYRPGGVYRDLPDKMPQYLESKLRSKEELKEMNKNR
;
A
#
# COMPACT_ATOMS: atom_id res chain seq x y z
N ASN A 1 1.62 -14.79 38.20
CA ASN A 1 1.71 -14.52 36.73
C ASN A 1 0.32 -14.55 36.13
N TYR A 2 0.05 -13.66 35.23
CA TYR A 2 -1.24 -13.54 34.55
C TYR A 2 -1.07 -13.75 33.04
N THR A 3 -1.93 -14.57 32.42
CA THR A 3 -1.89 -14.81 31.00
C THR A 3 -2.97 -13.97 30.33
N LEU A 4 -2.58 -13.11 29.40
CA LEU A 4 -3.45 -12.24 28.64
C LEU A 4 -3.46 -12.66 27.17
N ASN A 5 -4.65 -12.85 26.57
CA ASN A 5 -4.83 -12.93 25.14
C ASN A 5 -5.06 -11.53 24.56
N PHE A 6 -4.05 -10.97 23.92
CA PHE A 6 -4.14 -9.71 23.20
C PHE A 6 -4.59 -10.00 21.76
N GLY A 7 -5.83 -9.66 21.45
CA GLY A 7 -6.45 -9.98 20.17
C GLY A 7 -6.90 -11.45 20.01
N PRO A 8 -7.54 -11.79 18.86
CA PRO A 8 -7.79 -10.93 17.69
C PRO A 8 -8.84 -9.83 17.86
N GLN A 9 -9.75 -9.95 18.82
CA GLN A 9 -10.72 -8.90 19.14
C GLN A 9 -10.07 -7.84 20.04
N HIS A 10 -9.33 -6.94 19.45
CA HIS A 10 -8.72 -5.79 20.13
C HIS A 10 -8.47 -4.70 19.07
N PRO A 11 -8.69 -3.41 19.36
CA PRO A 11 -8.46 -2.34 18.38
C PRO A 11 -7.04 -2.34 17.78
N ALA A 12 -6.02 -2.56 18.60
CA ALA A 12 -4.63 -2.59 18.17
C ALA A 12 -4.18 -3.94 17.56
N ALA A 13 -5.05 -4.94 17.50
CA ALA A 13 -4.76 -6.24 16.87
C ALA A 13 -5.18 -6.30 15.40
N HIS A 14 -5.84 -5.27 14.89
CA HIS A 14 -6.29 -5.14 13.48
C HIS A 14 -7.11 -6.35 12.98
N GLY A 15 -7.78 -7.05 13.89
CA GLY A 15 -8.63 -8.21 13.61
C GLY A 15 -7.90 -9.53 13.36
N VAL A 16 -6.58 -9.54 13.28
CA VAL A 16 -5.79 -10.71 12.84
C VAL A 16 -4.63 -11.07 13.75
N LEU A 17 -4.19 -10.20 14.64
CA LEU A 17 -3.13 -10.50 15.60
C LEU A 17 -3.70 -11.23 16.81
N ARG A 18 -3.16 -12.39 17.13
CA ARG A 18 -3.32 -13.03 18.42
C ARG A 18 -1.96 -13.11 19.10
N LEU A 19 -1.81 -12.41 20.20
CA LEU A 19 -0.59 -12.38 20.99
C LEU A 19 -0.90 -12.86 22.41
N ILE A 20 -0.30 -13.96 22.83
CA ILE A 20 -0.42 -14.46 24.18
C ILE A 20 0.71 -13.87 25.00
N LEU A 21 0.36 -13.13 26.05
CA LEU A 21 1.31 -12.48 26.95
C LEU A 21 1.27 -13.15 28.32
N GLU A 22 2.44 -13.46 28.87
CA GLU A 22 2.61 -13.80 30.28
C GLU A 22 3.16 -12.56 30.99
N LEU A 23 2.41 -12.12 32.01
CA LEU A 23 2.68 -10.88 32.72
C LEU A 23 3.00 -11.15 34.20
N ASP A 24 3.99 -10.43 34.72
CA ASP A 24 4.16 -10.23 36.18
C ASP A 24 3.83 -8.77 36.50
N GLY A 25 2.64 -8.54 37.03
CA GLY A 25 2.08 -7.20 37.09
C GLY A 25 1.92 -6.58 35.70
N GLU A 26 2.63 -5.49 35.42
CA GLU A 26 2.64 -4.81 34.12
C GLU A 26 3.88 -5.18 33.26
N VAL A 27 4.76 -6.02 33.77
CA VAL A 27 5.96 -6.45 33.06
C VAL A 27 5.64 -7.67 32.20
N ILE A 28 6.03 -7.61 30.92
CA ILE A 28 5.89 -8.74 30.01
C ILE A 28 7.09 -9.68 30.21
N GLU A 29 6.84 -10.88 30.71
CA GLU A 29 7.85 -11.93 30.86
C GLU A 29 7.98 -12.74 29.57
N ARG A 30 6.86 -12.98 28.89
CA ARG A 30 6.85 -13.76 27.65
C ARG A 30 5.80 -13.24 26.70
N ALA A 31 6.15 -13.20 25.41
CA ALA A 31 5.23 -12.91 24.31
C ALA A 31 5.27 -14.06 23.30
N ASP A 32 4.11 -14.63 23.00
CA ASP A 32 3.95 -15.75 22.07
C ASP A 32 2.96 -15.34 20.95
N PRO A 33 3.47 -14.94 19.75
CA PRO A 33 2.61 -14.54 18.64
C PRO A 33 2.04 -15.76 17.91
N HIS A 34 0.73 -15.83 17.80
CA HIS A 34 0.00 -16.84 17.03
C HIS A 34 -0.41 -16.26 15.69
N ILE A 35 0.34 -16.59 14.64
CA ILE A 35 0.09 -16.15 13.27
C ILE A 35 -0.81 -17.15 12.53
N GLY A 36 -1.36 -16.72 11.38
CA GLY A 36 -2.15 -17.56 10.49
C GLY A 36 -3.58 -17.07 10.26
N LEU A 37 -4.11 -16.15 11.07
CA LEU A 37 -5.49 -15.65 10.93
C LEU A 37 -5.72 -14.92 9.59
N LEU A 38 -4.67 -14.45 8.93
CA LEU A 38 -4.72 -13.83 7.61
C LEU A 38 -4.07 -14.72 6.52
N HIS A 39 -3.78 -15.95 6.80
CA HIS A 39 -3.22 -16.88 5.81
C HIS A 39 -4.27 -17.23 4.76
N ARG A 40 -4.00 -16.93 3.49
CA ARG A 40 -4.93 -17.07 2.37
C ARG A 40 -4.45 -18.07 1.31
N GLY A 41 -3.38 -18.80 1.60
CA GLY A 41 -2.78 -19.75 0.67
C GLY A 41 -2.22 -19.11 -0.61
N THR A 42 -1.76 -17.86 -0.54
CA THR A 42 -1.34 -17.05 -1.69
C THR A 42 -0.25 -17.73 -2.51
N GLU A 43 0.75 -18.31 -1.87
CA GLU A 43 1.85 -19.03 -2.56
C GLU A 43 1.31 -20.20 -3.38
N LYS A 44 0.46 -21.02 -2.78
CA LYS A 44 -0.15 -22.17 -3.44
C LYS A 44 -1.09 -21.78 -4.58
N LEU A 45 -1.82 -20.68 -4.41
CA LEU A 45 -2.66 -20.15 -5.48
C LEU A 45 -1.81 -19.60 -6.64
N ALA A 46 -0.69 -18.93 -6.34
CA ALA A 46 0.22 -18.44 -7.37
C ALA A 46 0.85 -19.57 -8.21
N GLU A 47 1.20 -20.71 -7.59
CA GLU A 47 1.71 -21.88 -8.31
C GLU A 47 0.74 -22.42 -9.38
N SER A 48 -0.55 -22.24 -9.20
CA SER A 48 -1.59 -22.72 -10.12
C SER A 48 -1.84 -21.81 -11.32
N LYS A 49 -1.15 -20.68 -11.41
CA LYS A 49 -1.40 -19.65 -12.43
C LYS A 49 -0.13 -19.25 -13.17
N PRO A 50 -0.26 -18.78 -14.43
CA PRO A 50 0.85 -18.12 -15.13
C PRO A 50 1.36 -16.91 -14.36
N TYR A 51 2.65 -16.57 -14.51
CA TYR A 51 3.30 -15.47 -13.81
C TYR A 51 2.58 -14.12 -13.97
N ASN A 52 2.12 -13.79 -15.17
CA ASN A 52 1.40 -12.55 -15.44
C ASN A 52 0.03 -12.47 -14.74
N GLN A 53 -0.61 -13.60 -14.44
CA GLN A 53 -1.86 -13.64 -13.69
C GLN A 53 -1.63 -13.61 -12.17
N SER A 54 -0.45 -14.00 -11.71
CA SER A 54 -0.10 -14.01 -10.29
C SER A 54 0.21 -12.61 -9.74
N ILE A 55 0.40 -11.60 -10.59
CA ILE A 55 0.64 -10.21 -10.17
C ILE A 55 -0.46 -9.71 -9.23
N GLY A 56 -1.72 -10.07 -9.50
CA GLY A 56 -2.84 -9.67 -8.66
C GLY A 56 -2.76 -10.19 -7.22
N TYR A 57 -2.04 -11.29 -6.96
CA TYR A 57 -1.81 -11.75 -5.59
C TYR A 57 -0.80 -10.87 -4.85
N MET A 58 0.14 -10.26 -5.56
CA MET A 58 1.16 -9.40 -4.97
C MET A 58 0.53 -8.15 -4.35
N ASP A 59 -0.48 -7.56 -4.99
CA ASP A 59 -1.26 -6.44 -4.45
C ASP A 59 -1.86 -6.71 -3.07
N ARG A 60 -2.13 -7.97 -2.78
CA ARG A 60 -2.82 -8.43 -1.57
C ARG A 60 -1.88 -8.92 -0.48
N LEU A 61 -0.58 -8.84 -0.68
CA LEU A 61 0.43 -9.16 0.35
C LEU A 61 0.53 -8.01 1.34
N ASP A 62 1.32 -6.99 1.03
CA ASP A 62 1.24 -5.70 1.72
C ASP A 62 0.19 -4.84 1.01
N TYR A 63 -1.07 -4.96 1.42
CA TYR A 63 -2.21 -4.27 0.80
C TYR A 63 -2.23 -2.76 1.10
N VAL A 64 -1.19 -2.24 1.69
CA VAL A 64 -0.93 -0.80 1.89
C VAL A 64 0.08 -0.27 0.89
N SER A 65 0.91 -1.14 0.30
CA SER A 65 1.96 -0.82 -0.68
C SER A 65 1.78 -1.60 -1.99
N MET A 66 0.58 -1.62 -2.54
CA MET A 66 0.18 -2.49 -3.65
C MET A 66 1.13 -2.40 -4.85
N MET A 67 1.33 -1.22 -5.43
CA MET A 67 2.17 -1.08 -6.62
C MET A 67 3.65 -1.36 -6.36
N CYS A 68 4.15 -1.11 -5.15
CA CYS A 68 5.51 -1.51 -4.78
C CYS A 68 5.69 -3.03 -4.77
N ASN A 69 4.67 -3.78 -4.30
CA ASN A 69 4.68 -5.24 -4.36
C ASN A 69 4.65 -5.75 -5.80
N GLU A 70 3.82 -5.16 -6.66
CA GLU A 70 3.80 -5.46 -8.09
C GLU A 70 5.16 -5.19 -8.72
N HIS A 71 5.80 -4.04 -8.40
CA HIS A 71 7.09 -3.67 -8.94
C HIS A 71 8.17 -4.68 -8.60
N ALA A 72 8.26 -5.08 -7.33
CA ALA A 72 9.22 -6.10 -6.89
C ALA A 72 9.06 -7.42 -7.67
N TYR A 73 7.83 -7.85 -7.88
CA TYR A 73 7.51 -9.07 -8.60
C TYR A 73 7.85 -8.98 -10.10
N VAL A 74 7.43 -7.91 -10.77
CA VAL A 74 7.72 -7.76 -12.21
C VAL A 74 9.21 -7.56 -12.47
N MET A 75 9.94 -6.86 -11.60
CA MET A 75 11.40 -6.73 -11.70
C MET A 75 12.11 -8.08 -11.60
N ALA A 76 11.63 -8.97 -10.74
CA ALA A 76 12.20 -10.32 -10.64
C ALA A 76 12.02 -11.11 -11.95
N ILE A 77 10.83 -11.02 -12.56
CA ILE A 77 10.54 -11.66 -13.85
C ILE A 77 11.37 -11.02 -14.96
N GLU A 78 11.46 -9.71 -15.00
CA GLU A 78 12.26 -8.97 -16.01
C GLU A 78 13.73 -9.34 -15.95
N LYS A 79 14.28 -9.42 -14.73
CA LYS A 79 15.67 -9.87 -14.52
C LYS A 79 15.90 -11.30 -14.98
N MET A 80 14.94 -12.20 -14.71
CA MET A 80 15.02 -13.61 -15.09
C MET A 80 14.97 -13.81 -16.62
N LEU A 81 14.15 -12.98 -17.30
CA LEU A 81 13.96 -13.06 -18.74
C LEU A 81 14.89 -12.14 -19.56
N GLY A 82 15.67 -11.28 -18.90
CA GLY A 82 16.52 -10.27 -19.55
C GLY A 82 15.73 -9.21 -20.31
N LEU A 83 14.52 -8.86 -19.84
CA LEU A 83 13.67 -7.88 -20.50
C LEU A 83 14.11 -6.46 -20.17
N GLU A 84 14.22 -5.63 -21.20
CA GLU A 84 14.42 -4.19 -21.05
C GLU A 84 13.07 -3.46 -20.94
N VAL A 85 12.98 -2.56 -19.95
CA VAL A 85 11.80 -1.74 -19.72
C VAL A 85 12.00 -0.39 -20.41
N PRO A 86 11.01 0.10 -21.21
CA PRO A 86 11.06 1.43 -21.81
C PRO A 86 11.24 2.53 -20.76
N GLU A 87 12.01 3.57 -21.09
CA GLU A 87 12.35 4.64 -20.16
C GLU A 87 11.10 5.33 -19.57
N ARG A 88 10.11 5.61 -20.42
CA ARG A 88 8.84 6.18 -19.98
C ARG A 88 8.14 5.31 -18.92
N ALA A 89 8.13 3.99 -19.10
CA ALA A 89 7.53 3.08 -18.12
C ALA A 89 8.30 3.06 -16.79
N LYS A 90 9.63 3.21 -16.82
CA LYS A 90 10.43 3.34 -15.59
C LYS A 90 10.04 4.58 -14.80
N TYR A 91 9.88 5.73 -15.45
CA TYR A 91 9.45 6.96 -14.78
C TYR A 91 8.03 6.84 -14.22
N ILE A 92 7.11 6.22 -14.96
CA ILE A 92 5.74 5.97 -14.47
C ILE A 92 5.77 5.09 -13.23
N ARG A 93 6.56 4.02 -13.23
CA ARG A 93 6.70 3.14 -12.06
C ARG A 93 7.25 3.89 -10.85
N VAL A 94 8.33 4.66 -11.01
CA VAL A 94 8.90 5.45 -9.91
C VAL A 94 7.87 6.42 -9.34
N MET A 95 7.13 7.10 -10.19
CA MET A 95 6.08 8.02 -9.75
C MET A 95 5.01 7.31 -8.91
N PHE A 96 4.52 6.16 -9.35
CA PHE A 96 3.52 5.41 -8.59
C PHE A 96 4.09 4.69 -7.37
N ASP A 97 5.34 4.30 -7.37
CA ASP A 97 6.02 3.80 -6.17
C ASP A 97 6.08 4.87 -5.08
N GLU A 98 6.38 6.13 -5.45
CA GLU A 98 6.40 7.22 -4.48
C GLU A 98 4.99 7.63 -4.01
N ILE A 99 3.99 7.61 -4.88
CA ILE A 99 2.58 7.75 -4.47
C ILE A 99 2.19 6.65 -3.49
N THR A 100 2.57 5.42 -3.79
CA THR A 100 2.35 4.26 -2.92
C THR A 100 3.05 4.42 -1.58
N ARG A 101 4.28 4.92 -1.58
CA ARG A 101 5.02 5.21 -0.34
C ARG A 101 4.30 6.24 0.53
N ILE A 102 3.77 7.31 -0.05
CA ILE A 102 2.99 8.31 0.68
C ILE A 102 1.71 7.67 1.23
N LEU A 103 1.00 6.87 0.43
CA LEU A 103 -0.20 6.14 0.86
C LEU A 103 0.08 5.22 2.06
N ASN A 104 1.20 4.52 2.03
CA ASN A 104 1.65 3.66 3.11
C ASN A 104 1.93 4.46 4.38
N HIS A 105 2.73 5.52 4.27
CA HIS A 105 3.10 6.34 5.43
C HIS A 105 1.91 7.00 6.09
N LEU A 106 0.94 7.48 5.31
CA LEU A 106 -0.29 8.06 5.84
C LEU A 106 -1.13 7.03 6.60
N LEU A 107 -1.24 5.80 6.09
CA LEU A 107 -1.95 4.75 6.79
C LEU A 107 -1.20 4.33 8.06
N TRP A 108 0.10 4.06 7.94
CA TRP A 108 0.91 3.70 9.10
C TRP A 108 0.84 4.74 10.20
N LEU A 109 1.05 6.02 9.88
CA LEU A 109 0.99 7.10 10.85
C LEU A 109 -0.39 7.25 11.47
N GLY A 110 -1.44 7.17 10.63
CA GLY A 110 -2.83 7.28 11.07
C GLY A 110 -3.24 6.16 12.01
N THR A 111 -2.91 4.91 11.70
CA THR A 111 -3.23 3.74 12.55
C THR A 111 -2.41 3.72 13.83
N HIS A 112 -1.14 4.10 13.79
CA HIS A 112 -0.31 4.22 14.99
C HIS A 112 -0.86 5.31 15.93
N ALA A 113 -1.24 6.46 15.39
CA ALA A 113 -1.90 7.51 16.17
C ALA A 113 -3.22 7.04 16.80
N LEU A 114 -4.00 6.25 16.05
CA LEU A 114 -5.24 5.63 16.55
C LEU A 114 -4.95 4.69 17.73
N ASP A 115 -3.93 3.85 17.63
CA ASP A 115 -3.55 2.88 18.66
C ASP A 115 -3.15 3.56 19.99
N VAL A 116 -2.58 4.77 19.91
CA VAL A 116 -2.27 5.59 21.11
C VAL A 116 -3.40 6.55 21.49
N GLY A 117 -4.58 6.46 20.85
CA GLY A 117 -5.79 7.20 21.24
C GLY A 117 -6.10 8.47 20.42
N ALA A 118 -5.29 8.82 19.42
CA ALA A 118 -5.50 10.02 18.60
C ALA A 118 -6.35 9.75 17.34
N MET A 119 -7.62 9.42 17.53
CA MET A 119 -8.55 9.03 16.46
C MET A 119 -8.69 10.07 15.34
N SER A 120 -8.67 11.37 15.66
CA SER A 120 -8.82 12.43 14.67
C SER A 120 -7.69 12.44 13.64
N VAL A 121 -6.46 12.06 14.02
CA VAL A 121 -5.31 11.98 13.13
C VAL A 121 -5.55 10.93 12.04
N PHE A 122 -6.15 9.80 12.39
CA PHE A 122 -6.54 8.76 11.45
C PHE A 122 -7.46 9.32 10.35
N LEU A 123 -8.49 10.07 10.73
CA LEU A 123 -9.43 10.66 9.78
C LEU A 123 -8.75 11.67 8.84
N TYR A 124 -7.85 12.51 9.36
CA TYR A 124 -7.08 13.44 8.54
C TYR A 124 -6.16 12.72 7.55
N ALA A 125 -5.46 11.69 7.99
CA ALA A 125 -4.59 10.88 7.13
C ALA A 125 -5.38 10.23 5.99
N PHE A 126 -6.54 9.67 6.29
CA PHE A 126 -7.38 9.04 5.27
C PHE A 126 -7.98 10.02 4.27
N ARG A 127 -8.28 11.24 4.69
CA ARG A 127 -8.70 12.30 3.76
C ARG A 127 -7.64 12.60 2.70
N GLU A 128 -6.37 12.62 3.08
CA GLU A 128 -5.28 12.82 2.11
C GLU A 128 -5.04 11.57 1.26
N ARG A 129 -5.19 10.36 1.86
CA ARG A 129 -5.11 9.11 1.11
C ARG A 129 -6.13 9.03 -0.03
N GLU A 130 -7.37 9.46 0.19
CA GLU A 130 -8.40 9.47 -0.85
C GLU A 130 -7.95 10.20 -2.12
N LYS A 131 -7.28 11.34 -1.97
CA LYS A 131 -6.78 12.10 -3.12
C LYS A 131 -5.77 11.32 -3.97
N LEU A 132 -4.95 10.48 -3.34
CA LEU A 132 -3.93 9.69 -4.03
C LEU A 132 -4.50 8.38 -4.60
N ILE A 133 -5.49 7.81 -3.93
CA ILE A 133 -6.23 6.64 -4.43
C ILE A 133 -6.95 6.96 -5.75
N ASP A 134 -7.45 8.18 -5.92
CA ASP A 134 -8.02 8.63 -7.20
C ASP A 134 -6.99 8.54 -8.35
N CYS A 135 -5.68 8.71 -8.05
CA CYS A 135 -4.63 8.54 -9.05
C CYS A 135 -4.49 7.07 -9.49
N TYR A 136 -4.62 6.13 -8.55
CA TYR A 136 -4.66 4.69 -8.84
C TYR A 136 -5.84 4.34 -9.74
N GLU A 137 -7.02 4.84 -9.40
CA GLU A 137 -8.23 4.59 -10.18
C GLU A 137 -8.12 5.17 -11.60
N ALA A 138 -7.53 6.33 -11.76
CA ALA A 138 -7.34 6.97 -13.06
C ALA A 138 -6.50 6.13 -14.03
N VAL A 139 -5.49 5.39 -13.54
CA VAL A 139 -4.61 4.58 -14.40
C VAL A 139 -5.02 3.11 -14.49
N SER A 140 -5.65 2.57 -13.47
CA SER A 140 -5.95 1.13 -13.40
C SER A 140 -7.44 0.80 -13.44
N GLY A 141 -8.30 1.75 -13.10
CA GLY A 141 -9.72 1.52 -12.85
C GLY A 141 -10.01 0.94 -11.45
N SER A 142 -8.98 0.68 -10.65
CA SER A 142 -9.09 0.13 -9.30
C SER A 142 -8.55 1.11 -8.27
N ARG A 143 -9.25 1.25 -7.16
CA ARG A 143 -8.86 2.16 -6.08
C ARG A 143 -7.65 1.67 -5.27
N MET A 144 -7.45 0.37 -5.18
CA MET A 144 -6.38 -0.23 -4.38
C MET A 144 -5.61 -1.30 -5.16
N HIS A 145 -6.21 -2.44 -5.44
CA HIS A 145 -5.55 -3.56 -6.10
C HIS A 145 -5.54 -3.34 -7.61
N ALA A 146 -4.53 -2.61 -8.07
CA ALA A 146 -4.47 -2.04 -9.40
C ALA A 146 -4.05 -3.04 -10.47
N THR A 147 -3.16 -3.97 -10.15
CA THR A 147 -2.52 -4.88 -11.10
C THR A 147 -2.04 -4.11 -12.35
N TYR A 148 -1.36 -3.00 -12.12
CA TYR A 148 -1.02 -2.03 -13.15
C TYR A 148 0.33 -2.30 -13.81
N TYR A 149 1.32 -2.79 -13.05
CA TYR A 149 2.62 -3.12 -13.59
C TYR A 149 2.57 -4.46 -14.35
N ARG A 150 3.35 -4.53 -15.43
CA ARG A 150 3.49 -5.72 -16.26
C ARG A 150 4.95 -5.97 -16.56
N PRO A 151 5.39 -7.24 -16.71
CA PRO A 151 6.72 -7.52 -17.22
C PRO A 151 6.96 -6.77 -18.55
N GLY A 152 8.00 -5.94 -18.58
CA GLY A 152 8.32 -5.08 -19.71
C GLY A 152 7.69 -3.69 -19.70
N GLY A 153 6.88 -3.33 -18.68
CA GLY A 153 6.31 -1.98 -18.60
C GLY A 153 5.14 -1.83 -17.65
N VAL A 154 4.09 -1.17 -18.12
CA VAL A 154 2.83 -0.92 -17.41
C VAL A 154 1.64 -1.30 -18.30
N TYR A 155 0.48 -1.55 -17.70
CA TYR A 155 -0.71 -2.00 -18.42
C TYR A 155 -1.18 -1.02 -19.51
N ARG A 156 -1.16 0.28 -19.22
CA ARG A 156 -1.50 1.37 -20.15
C ARG A 156 -0.75 2.64 -19.79
N ASP A 157 -0.65 3.57 -20.73
CA ASP A 157 -0.04 4.87 -20.51
C ASP A 157 -0.89 5.74 -19.57
N LEU A 158 -0.28 6.81 -19.08
CA LEU A 158 -0.97 7.80 -18.24
C LEU A 158 -2.08 8.50 -19.03
N PRO A 159 -3.22 8.79 -18.40
CA PRO A 159 -4.21 9.70 -18.98
C PRO A 159 -3.58 11.08 -19.25
N ASP A 160 -3.97 11.73 -20.36
CA ASP A 160 -3.41 13.03 -20.80
C ASP A 160 -3.49 14.12 -19.71
N LYS A 161 -4.51 14.06 -18.87
CA LYS A 161 -4.74 15.02 -17.78
C LYS A 161 -4.06 14.64 -16.46
N MET A 162 -3.30 13.54 -16.42
CA MET A 162 -2.70 13.07 -15.16
C MET A 162 -1.74 14.09 -14.52
N PRO A 163 -0.87 14.81 -15.25
CA PRO A 163 0.00 15.80 -14.63
C PRO A 163 -0.77 16.89 -13.91
N GLN A 164 -1.80 17.45 -14.55
CA GLN A 164 -2.66 18.50 -13.96
C GLN A 164 -3.47 17.95 -12.78
N TYR A 165 -3.91 16.70 -12.87
CA TYR A 165 -4.65 16.03 -11.82
C TYR A 165 -3.77 15.85 -10.57
N LEU A 166 -2.56 15.32 -10.71
CA LEU A 166 -1.59 15.19 -9.62
C LEU A 166 -1.28 16.55 -8.98
N GLU A 167 -1.00 17.56 -9.80
CA GLU A 167 -0.75 18.92 -9.32
C GLU A 167 -1.90 19.45 -8.47
N SER A 168 -3.15 19.27 -8.93
CA SER A 168 -4.35 19.71 -8.20
C SER A 168 -4.59 18.97 -6.89
N LYS A 169 -4.10 17.72 -6.76
CA LYS A 169 -4.28 16.90 -5.55
C LYS A 169 -3.17 17.09 -4.52
N LEU A 170 -1.96 17.40 -4.98
CA LEU A 170 -0.77 17.49 -4.11
C LEU A 170 -0.51 18.91 -3.62
N ARG A 171 -1.03 19.94 -4.31
CA ARG A 171 -0.83 21.35 -3.93
C ARG A 171 -2.03 21.93 -3.20
N SER A 172 -1.77 22.87 -2.32
CA SER A 172 -2.83 23.64 -1.68
C SER A 172 -3.53 24.55 -2.68
N LYS A 173 -4.77 24.96 -2.37
CA LYS A 173 -5.51 25.93 -3.22
C LYS A 173 -4.80 27.28 -3.31
N GLU A 174 -4.05 27.67 -2.28
CA GLU A 174 -3.27 28.89 -2.21
C GLU A 174 -2.07 28.83 -3.15
N GLU A 175 -1.30 27.74 -3.12
CA GLU A 175 -0.16 27.53 -4.02
C GLU A 175 -0.58 27.51 -5.49
N LEU A 176 -1.70 26.86 -5.80
CA LEU A 176 -2.27 26.86 -7.15
C LEU A 176 -2.69 28.25 -7.63
N LYS A 177 -3.23 29.11 -6.73
CA LYS A 177 -3.57 30.49 -7.06
C LYS A 177 -2.35 31.34 -7.32
N GLU A 178 -1.28 31.19 -6.54
CA GLU A 178 -0.01 31.91 -6.74
C GLU A 178 0.65 31.55 -8.06
N MET A 179 0.69 30.27 -8.40
CA MET A 179 1.23 29.81 -9.69
C MET A 179 0.46 30.37 -10.89
N ASN A 180 -0.88 30.42 -10.79
CA ASN A 180 -1.71 30.95 -11.87
C ASN A 180 -1.62 32.45 -12.02
N LYS A 181 -1.17 33.21 -10.99
CA LYS A 181 -0.89 34.64 -11.09
C LYS A 181 0.44 34.93 -11.80
N ASN A 182 1.36 33.99 -11.81
CA ASN A 182 2.70 34.11 -12.37
C ASN A 182 2.84 33.49 -13.79
N ARG A 183 1.75 33.06 -14.37
CA ARG A 183 1.60 32.64 -15.77
C ARG A 183 0.87 33.68 -16.58
#